data_bf4806749391efc26069bb3a122ae70d
#
_entry.id   bf4806749391efc26069bb3a122ae70d
#
_cell.length_a   1.000
_cell.length_b   1.000
_cell.length_c   1.000
_cell.angle_alpha   90.00
_cell.angle_beta   90.00
_cell.angle_gamma   90.00
#
_symmetry.space_group_name_H-M   'P 1'
#
loop_
_entity.id
_entity.type
_entity.pdbx_description
1 polymer ?
#
loop_
_entity_poly.entity_id
_entity_poly.type
_entity_poly.pdbx_seq_one_letter_code
_entity_poly.pdbx_strand_id
1 'polypeptide(L)'
;MQYVTGGLFLFFLLLLLLILFFIWLTGKREQRTPHEIAGEELPEELREAALRPLKLLDGYYAKRDPEQADACIDETMLPDNMRILGTNPDEIFYGRQGAKWLLQGDWKHWGQLALDPDRTALCRAGSALYFVLWGKIKLDYVHFRIPIRITGVLEEKDGLWYISKLQFVNNLNSNYLVVAWIPALAAFISLLLFGFSCLLPVF
;
A
#
# COMPACT_ATOMS: atom_id res chain seq x y z
N MET A 1 31.46 -33.55 -6.49
CA MET A 1 30.91 -32.48 -5.66
C MET A 1 30.56 -31.22 -6.48
N GLN A 2 31.44 -30.74 -7.35
CA GLN A 2 31.23 -29.53 -8.18
C GLN A 2 29.96 -29.60 -9.07
N TYR A 3 29.65 -30.74 -9.68
CA TYR A 3 28.44 -30.87 -10.52
C TYR A 3 27.14 -30.77 -9.72
N VAL A 4 27.13 -31.24 -8.47
CA VAL A 4 25.95 -31.16 -7.60
C VAL A 4 25.69 -29.71 -7.15
N THR A 5 26.75 -28.98 -6.75
CA THR A 5 26.64 -27.58 -6.33
C THR A 5 26.28 -26.65 -7.49
N GLY A 6 26.84 -26.91 -8.69
CA GLY A 6 26.49 -26.20 -9.91
C GLY A 6 25.03 -26.42 -10.33
N GLY A 7 24.58 -27.69 -10.23
CA GLY A 7 23.17 -28.03 -10.51
C GLY A 7 22.19 -27.37 -9.56
N LEU A 8 22.49 -27.34 -8.26
CA LEU A 8 21.68 -26.65 -7.26
C LEU A 8 21.63 -25.14 -7.51
N PHE A 9 22.75 -24.52 -7.81
CA PHE A 9 22.80 -23.11 -8.16
C PHE A 9 21.90 -22.78 -9.35
N LEU A 10 22.01 -23.53 -10.43
CA LEU A 10 21.19 -23.34 -11.63
C LEU A 10 19.71 -23.54 -11.34
N PHE A 11 19.35 -24.55 -10.54
CA PHE A 11 17.97 -24.79 -10.13
C PHE A 11 17.37 -23.58 -9.36
N PHE A 12 18.08 -23.08 -8.35
CA PHE A 12 17.59 -21.95 -7.57
C PHE A 12 17.57 -20.63 -8.37
N LEU A 13 18.51 -20.46 -9.30
CA LEU A 13 18.51 -19.32 -10.22
C LEU A 13 17.29 -19.35 -11.14
N LEU A 14 16.98 -20.50 -11.74
CA LEU A 14 15.79 -20.66 -12.59
C LEU A 14 14.50 -20.46 -11.80
N LEU A 15 14.43 -20.98 -10.56
CA LEU A 15 13.28 -20.76 -9.68
C LEU A 15 13.09 -19.27 -9.35
N LEU A 16 14.17 -18.56 -9.05
CA LEU A 16 14.13 -17.11 -8.82
C LEU A 16 13.63 -16.36 -10.05
N LEU A 17 14.17 -16.66 -11.24
CA LEU A 17 13.76 -16.04 -12.49
C LEU A 17 12.28 -16.29 -12.79
N LEU A 18 11.80 -17.51 -12.52
CA LEU A 18 10.39 -17.86 -12.67
C LEU A 18 9.49 -17.03 -11.73
N ILE A 19 9.87 -16.91 -10.45
CA ILE A 19 9.13 -16.11 -9.47
C ILE A 19 9.11 -14.63 -9.89
N LEU A 20 10.27 -14.07 -10.28
CA LEU A 20 10.36 -12.69 -10.74
C LEU A 20 9.53 -12.45 -12.00
N PHE A 21 9.48 -13.42 -12.92
CA PHE A 21 8.64 -13.38 -14.10
C PHE A 21 7.14 -13.36 -13.73
N PHE A 22 6.70 -14.19 -12.78
CA PHE A 22 5.33 -14.18 -12.29
C PHE A 22 4.98 -12.86 -11.58
N ILE A 23 5.89 -12.31 -10.75
CA ILE A 23 5.72 -10.99 -10.12
C ILE A 23 5.55 -9.92 -11.20
N TRP A 24 6.38 -9.95 -12.23
CA TRP A 24 6.30 -8.99 -13.34
C TRP A 24 5.00 -9.13 -14.15
N LEU A 25 4.55 -10.36 -14.45
CA LEU A 25 3.28 -10.61 -15.13
C LEU A 25 2.08 -10.13 -14.32
N THR A 26 2.05 -10.45 -13.01
CA THR A 26 0.97 -10.01 -12.13
C THR A 26 0.99 -8.50 -11.97
N GLY A 27 2.15 -7.88 -11.77
CA GLY A 27 2.30 -6.44 -11.71
C GLY A 27 1.81 -5.73 -12.99
N LYS A 28 2.11 -6.26 -14.17
CA LYS A 28 1.56 -5.75 -15.44
C LYS A 28 0.05 -5.93 -15.56
N ARG A 29 -0.49 -7.04 -15.06
CA ARG A 29 -1.92 -7.32 -15.11
C ARG A 29 -2.70 -6.39 -14.18
N GLU A 30 -2.13 -6.02 -13.05
CA GLU A 30 -2.72 -5.10 -12.07
C GLU A 30 -2.57 -3.63 -12.45
N GLN A 31 -1.54 -3.27 -13.21
CA GLN A 31 -1.40 -1.94 -13.80
C GLN A 31 -2.42 -1.68 -14.93
N ARG A 32 -3.02 -2.74 -15.47
CA ARG A 32 -4.13 -2.63 -16.43
C ARG A 32 -5.38 -2.27 -15.65
N THR A 33 -5.62 -0.96 -15.53
CA THR A 33 -6.85 -0.33 -15.06
C THR A 33 -7.54 -1.08 -13.90
N PRO A 34 -7.54 -0.54 -12.70
CA PRO A 34 -8.50 -1.01 -11.70
C PRO A 34 -9.87 -1.00 -12.39
N HIS A 35 -10.65 -2.05 -12.22
CA HIS A 35 -12.04 -2.02 -12.65
C HIS A 35 -12.63 -0.74 -12.07
N GLU A 36 -13.08 0.16 -12.93
CA GLU A 36 -13.73 1.37 -12.50
C GLU A 36 -14.91 0.94 -11.66
N ILE A 37 -14.83 1.21 -10.37
CA ILE A 37 -16.00 1.12 -9.51
C ILE A 37 -16.82 2.34 -9.91
N ALA A 38 -17.93 2.09 -10.58
CA ALA A 38 -18.85 3.15 -10.94
C ALA A 38 -19.36 3.79 -9.62
N GLY A 39 -19.03 5.04 -9.42
CA GLY A 39 -19.69 5.88 -8.41
C GLY A 39 -21.08 6.28 -8.91
N GLU A 40 -21.87 6.84 -8.00
CA GLU A 40 -23.10 7.51 -8.39
C GLU A 40 -22.78 8.87 -9.04
N GLU A 41 -23.61 9.28 -9.99
CA GLU A 41 -23.58 10.65 -10.48
C GLU A 41 -24.10 11.59 -9.39
N LEU A 42 -23.20 12.29 -8.76
CA LEU A 42 -23.49 13.31 -7.75
C LEU A 42 -23.44 14.69 -8.39
N PRO A 43 -24.24 15.66 -7.88
CA PRO A 43 -24.04 17.06 -8.24
C PRO A 43 -22.59 17.49 -8.04
N GLU A 44 -22.05 18.26 -8.98
CA GLU A 44 -20.62 18.61 -8.99
C GLU A 44 -20.19 19.31 -7.70
N GLU A 45 -21.03 20.22 -7.17
CA GLU A 45 -20.75 20.92 -5.91
C GLU A 45 -20.63 19.95 -4.73
N LEU A 46 -21.50 18.93 -4.66
CA LEU A 46 -21.44 17.90 -3.62
C LEU A 46 -20.21 17.02 -3.81
N ARG A 47 -19.89 16.66 -5.06
CA ARG A 47 -18.71 15.87 -5.38
C ARG A 47 -17.43 16.59 -4.94
N GLU A 48 -17.25 17.84 -5.31
CA GLU A 48 -16.08 18.64 -4.94
C GLU A 48 -15.99 18.83 -3.41
N ALA A 49 -17.10 19.11 -2.76
CA ALA A 49 -17.15 19.22 -1.29
C ALA A 49 -16.73 17.90 -0.61
N ALA A 50 -17.21 16.75 -1.11
CA ALA A 50 -16.89 15.44 -0.58
C ALA A 50 -15.42 15.02 -0.87
N LEU A 51 -14.84 15.45 -1.99
CA LEU A 51 -13.45 15.16 -2.33
C LEU A 51 -12.45 16.02 -1.53
N ARG A 52 -12.87 17.15 -0.99
CA ARG A 52 -12.00 18.08 -0.23
C ARG A 52 -11.16 17.37 0.84
N PRO A 53 -11.72 16.61 1.81
CA PRO A 53 -10.92 15.97 2.85
C PRO A 53 -9.96 14.92 2.29
N LEU A 54 -10.27 14.26 1.17
CA LEU A 54 -9.40 13.30 0.52
C LEU A 54 -8.22 13.99 -0.20
N LYS A 55 -8.45 15.13 -0.85
CA LYS A 55 -7.41 15.97 -1.46
C LYS A 55 -6.45 16.53 -0.39
N LEU A 56 -6.99 16.97 0.74
CA LEU A 56 -6.17 17.42 1.87
C LEU A 56 -5.33 16.28 2.45
N LEU A 57 -5.93 15.10 2.65
CA LEU A 57 -5.24 13.93 3.14
C LEU A 57 -4.06 13.54 2.22
N ASP A 58 -4.24 13.57 0.89
CA ASP A 58 -3.15 13.35 -0.07
C ASP A 58 -2.01 14.36 0.12
N GLY A 59 -2.34 15.64 0.30
CA GLY A 59 -1.37 16.69 0.57
C GLY A 59 -0.55 16.45 1.85
N TYR A 60 -1.18 15.96 2.91
CA TYR A 60 -0.49 15.60 4.15
C TYR A 60 0.43 14.37 3.96
N TYR A 61 -0.02 13.35 3.27
CA TYR A 61 0.80 12.17 2.94
C TYR A 61 1.98 12.53 2.01
N ALA A 62 1.83 13.52 1.15
CA ALA A 62 2.94 14.00 0.33
C ALA A 62 4.03 14.72 1.16
N LYS A 63 3.65 15.46 2.21
CA LYS A 63 4.57 16.19 3.11
C LYS A 63 5.25 15.28 4.12
N ARG A 64 4.53 14.26 4.64
CA ARG A 64 5.03 13.30 5.64
C ARG A 64 5.62 13.97 6.89
N ASP A 65 4.97 15.00 7.41
CA ASP A 65 5.41 15.72 8.59
C ASP A 65 4.64 15.25 9.83
N PRO A 66 5.26 14.45 10.73
CA PRO A 66 4.59 13.90 11.91
C PRO A 66 4.04 14.98 12.89
N GLU A 67 4.57 16.19 12.85
CA GLU A 67 4.09 17.29 13.69
C GLU A 67 2.74 17.83 13.20
N GLN A 68 2.40 17.62 11.93
CA GLN A 68 1.14 18.04 11.33
C GLN A 68 0.00 17.01 11.50
N ALA A 69 0.19 15.94 12.27
CA ALA A 69 -0.83 14.89 12.41
C ALA A 69 -2.14 15.43 13.02
N ASP A 70 -2.09 16.30 14.02
CA ASP A 70 -3.28 16.89 14.61
C ASP A 70 -4.00 17.81 13.61
N ALA A 71 -3.28 18.64 12.86
CA ALA A 71 -3.86 19.49 11.82
C ALA A 71 -4.52 18.66 10.72
N CYS A 72 -3.86 17.58 10.27
CA CYS A 72 -4.45 16.64 9.31
C CYS A 72 -5.79 16.07 9.82
N ILE A 73 -5.84 15.64 11.09
CA ILE A 73 -7.05 15.07 11.68
C ILE A 73 -8.16 16.15 11.74
N ASP A 74 -7.85 17.35 12.19
CA ASP A 74 -8.84 18.43 12.34
C ASP A 74 -9.42 18.86 10.98
N GLU A 75 -8.64 18.84 9.93
CA GLU A 75 -9.07 19.27 8.60
C GLU A 75 -9.76 18.18 7.78
N THR A 76 -9.48 16.88 8.08
CA THR A 76 -9.90 15.79 7.20
C THR A 76 -10.78 14.74 7.87
N MET A 77 -10.80 14.64 9.20
CA MET A 77 -11.43 13.52 9.91
C MET A 77 -12.43 13.96 10.95
N LEU A 78 -13.40 13.08 11.28
CA LEU A 78 -14.27 13.21 12.45
C LEU A 78 -13.69 12.43 13.62
N PRO A 79 -12.87 13.05 14.49
CA PRO A 79 -12.11 12.32 15.50
C PRO A 79 -12.99 11.55 16.50
N ASP A 80 -14.15 12.08 16.86
CA ASP A 80 -15.05 11.45 17.85
C ASP A 80 -15.67 10.14 17.35
N ASN A 81 -15.82 9.99 16.03
CA ASN A 81 -16.41 8.80 15.38
C ASN A 81 -15.41 8.03 14.53
N MET A 82 -14.13 8.37 14.59
CA MET A 82 -13.12 7.81 13.72
C MET A 82 -12.84 6.35 14.04
N ARG A 83 -12.89 5.52 12.99
CA ARG A 83 -12.41 4.13 13.00
C ARG A 83 -11.57 3.88 11.77
N ILE A 84 -10.37 3.37 11.98
CA ILE A 84 -9.46 3.02 10.89
C ILE A 84 -9.10 1.55 11.01
N LEU A 85 -9.25 0.83 9.93
CA LEU A 85 -8.78 -0.53 9.76
C LEU A 85 -7.53 -0.48 8.89
N GLY A 86 -6.41 -0.90 9.43
CA GLY A 86 -5.17 -1.00 8.68
C GLY A 86 -5.15 -2.20 7.75
N THR A 87 -3.97 -2.55 7.29
CA THR A 87 -3.78 -3.66 6.34
C THR A 87 -3.69 -5.02 7.01
N ASN A 88 -3.33 -5.05 8.29
CA ASN A 88 -3.27 -6.28 9.10
C ASN A 88 -4.53 -6.43 9.96
N PRO A 89 -4.93 -7.66 10.31
CA PRO A 89 -6.12 -7.91 11.11
C PRO A 89 -6.13 -7.20 12.48
N ASP A 90 -4.97 -6.98 13.07
CA ASP A 90 -4.81 -6.38 14.39
C ASP A 90 -4.70 -4.85 14.36
N GLU A 91 -4.62 -4.25 13.18
CA GLU A 91 -4.51 -2.81 12.99
C GLU A 91 -5.89 -2.15 13.03
N ILE A 92 -6.40 -1.93 14.24
CA ILE A 92 -7.67 -1.25 14.48
C ILE A 92 -7.41 -0.02 15.34
N PHE A 93 -7.71 1.16 14.80
CA PHE A 93 -7.46 2.45 15.45
C PHE A 93 -8.78 3.20 15.70
N TYR A 94 -8.92 3.77 16.89
CA TYR A 94 -10.12 4.46 17.31
C TYR A 94 -9.82 5.91 17.68
N GLY A 95 -10.71 6.81 17.27
CA GLY A 95 -10.68 8.20 17.67
C GLY A 95 -9.42 8.96 17.25
N ARG A 96 -9.25 10.15 17.80
CA ARG A 96 -8.12 11.05 17.52
C ARG A 96 -6.77 10.39 17.77
N GLN A 97 -6.60 9.76 18.92
CA GLN A 97 -5.32 9.17 19.30
C GLN A 97 -4.91 8.03 18.37
N GLY A 98 -5.87 7.18 17.98
CA GLY A 98 -5.62 6.11 17.04
C GLY A 98 -5.26 6.64 15.64
N ALA A 99 -5.99 7.65 15.15
CA ALA A 99 -5.69 8.30 13.88
C ALA A 99 -4.30 8.97 13.89
N LYS A 100 -3.95 9.66 14.97
CA LYS A 100 -2.63 10.28 15.14
C LYS A 100 -1.51 9.26 15.11
N TRP A 101 -1.67 8.18 15.84
CA TRP A 101 -0.67 7.11 15.91
C TRP A 101 -0.45 6.47 14.53
N LEU A 102 -1.54 6.19 13.78
CA LEU A 102 -1.44 5.67 12.42
C LEU A 102 -0.70 6.65 11.49
N LEU A 103 -1.14 7.93 11.43
CA LEU A 103 -0.55 8.93 10.55
C LEU A 103 0.95 9.10 10.81
N GLN A 104 1.34 9.24 12.09
CA GLN A 104 2.74 9.37 12.47
C GLN A 104 3.56 8.13 12.12
N GLY A 105 2.98 6.94 12.31
CA GLY A 105 3.60 5.66 11.94
C GLY A 105 3.81 5.54 10.43
N ASP A 106 2.78 5.83 9.65
CA ASP A 106 2.82 5.79 8.19
C ASP A 106 3.88 6.76 7.65
N TRP A 107 3.86 8.01 8.10
CA TRP A 107 4.78 9.03 7.59
C TRP A 107 6.23 8.75 7.97
N LYS A 108 6.46 8.06 9.07
CA LYS A 108 7.80 7.68 9.54
C LYS A 108 8.33 6.40 8.89
N HIS A 109 7.46 5.42 8.66
CA HIS A 109 7.92 4.05 8.36
C HIS A 109 7.41 3.47 7.04
N TRP A 110 6.27 3.94 6.51
CA TRP A 110 5.66 3.31 5.35
C TRP A 110 6.23 3.78 4.00
N GLY A 111 6.74 4.98 3.93
CA GLY A 111 7.20 5.58 2.69
C GLY A 111 6.21 6.58 2.12
N GLN A 112 6.31 6.87 0.83
CA GLN A 112 5.50 7.88 0.18
C GLN A 112 4.19 7.27 -0.35
N LEU A 113 3.06 7.68 0.20
CA LEU A 113 1.73 7.39 -0.32
C LEU A 113 1.30 8.55 -1.24
N ALA A 114 0.89 8.21 -2.46
CA ALA A 114 0.25 9.13 -3.40
C ALA A 114 -1.17 8.62 -3.64
N LEU A 115 -2.15 9.44 -3.34
CA LEU A 115 -3.56 9.16 -3.56
C LEU A 115 -3.99 9.70 -4.93
N ASP A 116 -5.13 9.24 -5.43
CA ASP A 116 -5.76 9.70 -6.67
C ASP A 116 -7.21 10.15 -6.36
N PRO A 117 -7.40 11.31 -5.71
CA PRO A 117 -8.72 11.78 -5.29
C PRO A 117 -9.68 12.01 -6.45
N ASP A 118 -9.18 12.42 -7.61
CA ASP A 118 -10.02 12.73 -8.77
C ASP A 118 -10.70 11.48 -9.36
N ARG A 119 -10.10 10.30 -9.14
CA ARG A 119 -10.66 9.00 -9.56
C ARG A 119 -11.44 8.31 -8.44
N THR A 120 -11.81 9.03 -7.39
CA THR A 120 -12.60 8.47 -6.29
C THR A 120 -14.02 8.17 -6.74
N ALA A 121 -14.46 6.93 -6.51
CA ALA A 121 -15.87 6.57 -6.61
C ALA A 121 -16.58 6.98 -5.33
N LEU A 122 -17.70 7.68 -5.47
CA LEU A 122 -18.58 8.11 -4.38
C LEU A 122 -19.96 7.49 -4.57
N CYS A 123 -20.55 6.95 -3.49
CA CYS A 123 -21.90 6.42 -3.48
C CYS A 123 -22.64 6.89 -2.22
N ARG A 124 -23.92 7.23 -2.34
CA ARG A 124 -24.74 7.63 -1.19
C ARG A 124 -25.01 6.44 -0.27
N ALA A 125 -24.94 6.70 1.03
CA ALA A 125 -25.27 5.75 2.09
C ALA A 125 -26.09 6.48 3.17
N GLY A 126 -27.37 6.74 2.89
CA GLY A 126 -28.23 7.58 3.72
C GLY A 126 -27.75 9.05 3.70
N SER A 127 -27.43 9.61 4.87
CA SER A 127 -26.87 10.96 5.03
C SER A 127 -25.35 11.01 4.81
N ALA A 128 -24.69 9.88 4.68
CA ALA A 128 -23.25 9.76 4.48
C ALA A 128 -22.91 9.42 3.02
N LEU A 129 -21.63 9.50 2.66
CA LEU A 129 -21.09 9.01 1.39
C LEU A 129 -20.07 7.91 1.66
N TYR A 130 -20.22 6.78 0.99
CA TYR A 130 -19.20 5.78 0.91
C TYR A 130 -18.24 6.13 -0.23
N PHE A 131 -16.94 5.94 -0.02
CA PHE A 131 -15.95 6.19 -1.06
C PHE A 131 -15.00 5.02 -1.28
N VAL A 132 -14.50 4.92 -2.51
CA VAL A 132 -13.37 4.06 -2.89
C VAL A 132 -12.33 4.93 -3.56
N LEU A 133 -11.18 5.02 -2.93
CA LEU A 133 -10.04 5.84 -3.34
C LEU A 133 -8.87 4.94 -3.70
N TRP A 134 -8.21 5.23 -4.80
CA TRP A 134 -7.01 4.53 -5.23
C TRP A 134 -5.75 5.31 -4.86
N GLY A 135 -4.66 4.59 -4.66
CA GLY A 135 -3.37 5.19 -4.41
C GLY A 135 -2.23 4.23 -4.71
N LYS A 136 -1.02 4.72 -4.51
CA LYS A 136 0.22 3.96 -4.67
C LYS A 136 1.16 4.29 -3.53
N ILE A 137 1.70 3.27 -2.87
CA ILE A 137 2.74 3.42 -1.86
C ILE A 137 4.09 3.15 -2.51
N LYS A 138 5.03 4.06 -2.34
CA LYS A 138 6.44 3.85 -2.62
C LYS A 138 7.15 3.63 -1.30
N LEU A 139 7.46 2.39 -0.97
CA LEU A 139 8.23 2.08 0.22
C LEU A 139 9.65 2.65 0.12
N ASP A 140 10.18 3.17 1.22
CA ASP A 140 11.51 3.80 1.23
C ASP A 140 12.64 2.81 0.92
N TYR A 141 12.40 1.50 1.13
CA TYR A 141 13.40 0.43 0.98
C TYR A 141 13.38 -0.28 -0.39
N VAL A 142 12.39 0.02 -1.24
CA VAL A 142 12.21 -0.66 -2.52
C VAL A 142 11.78 0.30 -3.62
N HIS A 143 12.32 0.08 -4.82
CA HIS A 143 12.11 0.98 -5.97
C HIS A 143 10.79 0.75 -6.73
N PHE A 144 9.86 -0.01 -6.18
CA PHE A 144 8.57 -0.21 -6.82
C PHE A 144 7.42 0.38 -6.00
N ARG A 145 6.33 0.66 -6.70
CA ARG A 145 5.11 1.21 -6.11
C ARG A 145 4.10 0.09 -5.91
N ILE A 146 3.55 0.01 -4.72
CA ILE A 146 2.50 -0.95 -4.36
C ILE A 146 1.15 -0.25 -4.53
N PRO A 147 0.23 -0.78 -5.35
CA PRO A 147 -1.12 -0.25 -5.42
C PRO A 147 -1.84 -0.47 -4.10
N ILE A 148 -2.56 0.56 -3.66
CA ILE A 148 -3.42 0.52 -2.48
C ILE A 148 -4.83 0.98 -2.86
N ARG A 149 -5.81 0.40 -2.21
CA ARG A 149 -7.20 0.84 -2.24
C ARG A 149 -7.59 1.27 -0.83
N ILE A 150 -8.17 2.43 -0.72
CA ILE A 150 -8.72 2.94 0.53
C ILE A 150 -10.23 3.03 0.35
N THR A 151 -10.96 2.45 1.27
CA THR A 151 -12.41 2.59 1.33
C THR A 151 -12.78 3.30 2.62
N GLY A 152 -13.89 4.01 2.63
CA GLY A 152 -14.31 4.69 3.84
C GLY A 152 -15.65 5.37 3.71
N VAL A 153 -15.98 6.11 4.76
CA VAL A 153 -17.23 6.85 4.88
C VAL A 153 -16.91 8.31 5.14
N LEU A 154 -17.57 9.18 4.41
CA LEU A 154 -17.60 10.61 4.64
C LEU A 154 -18.92 10.96 5.32
N GLU A 155 -18.86 11.75 6.35
CA GLU A 155 -20.01 12.32 7.08
C GLU A 155 -19.93 13.83 7.05
N GLU A 156 -21.08 14.48 6.91
CA GLU A 156 -21.19 15.93 6.94
C GLU A 156 -21.34 16.42 8.37
N LYS A 157 -20.59 17.45 8.72
CA LYS A 157 -20.69 18.16 9.99
C LYS A 157 -20.49 19.67 9.74
N ASP A 158 -21.44 20.47 10.18
CA ASP A 158 -21.39 21.93 10.05
C ASP A 158 -21.16 22.43 8.60
N GLY A 159 -21.76 21.74 7.62
CA GLY A 159 -21.64 22.05 6.20
C GLY A 159 -20.33 21.60 5.54
N LEU A 160 -19.48 20.88 6.25
CA LEU A 160 -18.23 20.33 5.74
C LEU A 160 -18.22 18.80 5.80
N TRP A 161 -17.60 18.18 4.80
CA TRP A 161 -17.42 16.74 4.75
C TRP A 161 -16.12 16.30 5.42
N TYR A 162 -16.17 15.20 6.18
CA TYR A 162 -15.05 14.63 6.92
C TYR A 162 -15.04 13.12 6.80
N ILE A 163 -13.87 12.54 6.89
CA ILE A 163 -13.67 11.08 6.94
C ILE A 163 -14.03 10.58 8.34
N SER A 164 -14.99 9.67 8.45
CA SER A 164 -15.37 9.03 9.72
C SER A 164 -14.91 7.58 9.84
N LYS A 165 -14.73 6.89 8.70
CA LYS A 165 -14.25 5.51 8.64
C LYS A 165 -13.24 5.39 7.52
N LEU A 166 -12.18 4.64 7.76
CA LEU A 166 -11.16 4.28 6.77
C LEU A 166 -10.84 2.79 6.84
N GLN A 167 -10.60 2.20 5.70
CA GLN A 167 -10.02 0.87 5.59
C GLN A 167 -8.95 0.88 4.50
N PHE A 168 -7.75 0.48 4.86
CA PHE A 168 -6.64 0.32 3.92
C PHE A 168 -6.59 -1.13 3.44
N VAL A 169 -6.51 -1.31 2.13
CA VAL A 169 -6.33 -2.60 1.49
C VAL A 169 -5.17 -2.49 0.53
N ASN A 170 -4.04 -3.09 0.89
CA ASN A 170 -2.95 -3.24 -0.06
C ASN A 170 -3.10 -4.56 -0.83
N ASN A 171 -2.53 -4.61 -2.01
CA ASN A 171 -2.44 -5.86 -2.73
C ASN A 171 -1.36 -6.72 -2.09
N LEU A 172 -1.76 -7.86 -1.51
CA LEU A 172 -0.89 -8.85 -0.87
C LEU A 172 0.15 -9.48 -1.81
N ASN A 173 0.19 -9.08 -3.08
CA ASN A 173 1.28 -9.44 -3.98
C ASN A 173 2.67 -8.97 -3.48
N SER A 174 2.73 -8.07 -2.51
CA SER A 174 3.96 -7.81 -1.74
C SER A 174 4.53 -9.07 -1.06
N ASN A 175 3.71 -10.07 -0.77
CA ASN A 175 4.19 -11.36 -0.26
C ASN A 175 5.04 -12.13 -1.28
N TYR A 176 4.86 -11.89 -2.59
CA TYR A 176 5.73 -12.48 -3.62
C TYR A 176 7.18 -12.02 -3.48
N LEU A 177 7.43 -10.83 -2.97
CA LEU A 177 8.78 -10.37 -2.70
C LEU A 177 9.43 -11.15 -1.57
N VAL A 178 8.70 -11.39 -0.48
CA VAL A 178 9.21 -12.23 0.62
C VAL A 178 9.48 -13.64 0.10
N VAL A 179 8.58 -14.18 -0.72
CA VAL A 179 8.78 -15.50 -1.35
C VAL A 179 9.95 -15.50 -2.32
N ALA A 180 10.23 -14.40 -3.03
CA ALA A 180 11.38 -14.30 -3.94
C ALA A 180 12.73 -14.22 -3.20
N TRP A 181 12.78 -13.70 -1.97
CA TRP A 181 14.01 -13.65 -1.17
C TRP A 181 14.54 -15.04 -0.81
N ILE A 182 13.69 -16.03 -0.58
CA ILE A 182 14.09 -17.38 -0.21
C ILE A 182 14.92 -18.04 -1.32
N PRO A 183 14.42 -18.13 -2.59
CA PRO A 183 15.22 -18.70 -3.67
C PRO A 183 16.42 -17.84 -4.06
N ALA A 184 16.35 -16.50 -3.88
CA ALA A 184 17.50 -15.62 -4.10
C ALA A 184 18.63 -15.91 -3.12
N LEU A 185 18.32 -16.04 -1.83
CA LEU A 185 19.28 -16.40 -0.79
C LEU A 185 19.85 -17.80 -1.03
N ALA A 186 19.01 -18.76 -1.38
CA ALA A 186 19.44 -20.12 -1.69
C ALA A 186 20.36 -20.17 -2.93
N ALA A 187 20.06 -19.41 -3.98
CA ALA A 187 20.92 -19.26 -5.16
C ALA A 187 22.27 -18.64 -4.80
N PHE A 188 22.28 -17.61 -3.95
CA PHE A 188 23.50 -16.96 -3.47
C PHE A 188 24.37 -17.91 -2.65
N ILE A 189 23.79 -18.65 -1.69
CA ILE A 189 24.52 -19.65 -0.89
C ILE A 189 25.08 -20.74 -1.79
N SER A 190 24.29 -21.23 -2.76
CA SER A 190 24.74 -22.26 -3.71
C SER A 190 25.90 -21.77 -4.59
N LEU A 191 25.90 -20.50 -4.99
CA LEU A 191 27.00 -19.89 -5.73
C LEU A 191 28.28 -19.79 -4.89
N LEU A 192 28.16 -19.40 -3.62
CA LEU A 192 29.30 -19.38 -2.70
C LEU A 192 29.91 -20.79 -2.54
N LEU A 193 29.08 -21.81 -2.30
CA LEU A 193 29.52 -23.18 -2.15
C LEU A 193 30.18 -23.70 -3.44
N PHE A 194 29.65 -23.35 -4.60
CA PHE A 194 30.25 -23.68 -5.89
C PHE A 194 31.62 -23.01 -6.05
N GLY A 195 31.72 -21.70 -5.76
CA GLY A 195 32.97 -20.95 -5.81
C GLY A 195 34.04 -21.56 -4.89
N PHE A 196 33.67 -21.88 -3.64
CA PHE A 196 34.56 -22.57 -2.71
C PHE A 196 35.03 -23.93 -3.23
N SER A 197 34.13 -24.73 -3.83
CA SER A 197 34.48 -26.04 -4.38
C SER A 197 35.43 -25.96 -5.57
N CYS A 198 35.44 -24.83 -6.30
CA CYS A 198 36.40 -24.61 -7.40
C CYS A 198 37.78 -24.15 -6.91
N LEU A 199 37.85 -23.54 -5.71
CA LEU A 199 39.10 -23.04 -5.12
C LEU A 199 39.84 -24.08 -4.30
N LEU A 200 39.14 -25.13 -3.85
CA LEU A 200 39.81 -26.24 -3.13
C LEU A 200 40.54 -27.13 -4.14
N PRO A 201 41.85 -27.32 -3.98
CA PRO A 201 42.59 -28.25 -4.84
C PRO A 201 41.98 -29.64 -4.70
N VAL A 202 41.78 -30.30 -5.82
CA VAL A 202 41.42 -31.72 -5.87
C VAL A 202 42.65 -32.48 -5.42
N PHE A 203 42.71 -32.86 -4.14
CA PHE A 203 43.65 -33.83 -3.64
C PHE A 203 43.14 -35.23 -3.91
#